data_ba1b384af1084553345769ab01976a4f
#
_entry.id   ba1b384af1084553345769ab01976a4f
#
_cell.length_a   1.000
_cell.length_b   1.000
_cell.length_c   1.000
_cell.angle_alpha   90.00
_cell.angle_beta   90.00
_cell.angle_gamma   90.00
#
_symmetry.space_group_name_H-M   'P 1'
#
loop_
_entity.id
_entity.type
_entity.pdbx_description
1 polymer ?
#
loop_
_entity_poly.entity_id
_entity_poly.type
_entity_poly.pdbx_seq_one_letter_code
_entity_poly.pdbx_strand_id
1 'polypeptide(L)'
;IFRHMRGLIDAGYIYIAQPPLYKIKRRKREQYVDSDNDLNRILLELGSEDVHLYRQRDDHWFPGEQIGHVVDRLSRLELIGSGVRRYGCPLDQYLDQHEKGTYRLPHYIARIRTGNEERFEFIFDEESRSRFYADYDFTEQEQGDTLSRHIEVNGEKVQQRISLHEVYESNQLSKLIQEVAEIGLDINQFTTTKNARYHLVENKGQPNESKIELFSILEIIDRIRELGRRGLTIQRYKGLGEMNAKQLYETTMDPGNRRLLKVDIADAALADSVFSMLMGEDVPARRAFIEDNALNVSSLDV
;
A
#
# COMPACT_ATOMS: atom_id res chain seq x y z
N ILE A 1 19.61 18.97 20.76
CA ILE A 1 18.53 19.80 21.32
C ILE A 1 17.90 19.09 22.49
N PHE A 2 17.42 17.85 22.37
CA PHE A 2 16.70 17.12 23.42
C PHE A 2 17.43 17.08 24.76
N ARG A 3 18.73 16.71 24.81
CA ARG A 3 19.50 16.59 26.08
C ARG A 3 20.06 17.91 26.61
N HIS A 4 20.36 18.88 25.72
CA HIS A 4 21.10 20.10 26.12
C HIS A 4 20.26 21.39 26.07
N MET A 5 19.10 21.35 25.39
CA MET A 5 18.25 22.53 25.16
C MET A 5 16.78 22.19 25.36
N ARG A 6 16.48 21.32 26.33
CA ARG A 6 15.12 20.82 26.58
C ARG A 6 14.11 21.96 26.83
N GLY A 7 14.52 23.02 27.52
CA GLY A 7 13.65 24.18 27.78
C GLY A 7 13.09 24.85 26.51
N LEU A 8 13.75 24.71 25.35
CA LEU A 8 13.21 25.22 24.09
C LEU A 8 12.06 24.33 23.54
N ILE A 9 12.12 23.03 23.81
CA ILE A 9 11.04 22.11 23.45
C ILE A 9 9.85 22.33 24.37
N ASP A 10 10.09 22.36 25.67
CA ASP A 10 9.05 22.56 26.70
C ASP A 10 8.34 23.92 26.51
N ALA A 11 9.06 24.95 26.08
CA ALA A 11 8.50 26.25 25.72
C ALA A 11 7.81 26.27 24.32
N GLY A 12 7.90 25.19 23.56
CA GLY A 12 7.24 25.07 22.25
C GLY A 12 7.88 25.89 21.12
N TYR A 13 9.19 26.10 21.18
CA TYR A 13 9.94 26.90 20.17
C TYR A 13 10.60 26.06 19.11
N ILE A 14 10.51 24.73 19.20
CA ILE A 14 11.14 23.82 18.23
C ILE A 14 10.11 23.33 17.23
N TYR A 15 10.40 23.53 15.95
CA TYR A 15 9.59 23.10 14.82
C TYR A 15 10.44 22.42 13.76
N ILE A 16 9.85 21.46 13.05
CA ILE A 16 10.44 20.82 11.87
C ILE A 16 9.67 21.31 10.66
N ALA A 17 10.35 21.96 9.71
CA ALA A 17 9.76 22.32 8.44
C ALA A 17 9.55 21.06 7.59
N GLN A 18 8.35 20.91 7.01
CA GLN A 18 7.98 19.80 6.17
C GLN A 18 7.99 20.25 4.68
N PRO A 19 9.05 19.97 3.93
CA PRO A 19 9.08 20.25 2.51
C PRO A 19 8.13 19.30 1.77
N PRO A 20 7.63 19.69 0.57
CA PRO A 20 6.86 18.80 -0.28
C PRO A 20 7.74 17.65 -0.79
N LEU A 21 7.15 16.48 -1.01
CA LEU A 21 7.85 15.33 -1.59
C LEU A 21 8.03 15.46 -3.10
N TYR A 22 7.10 16.14 -3.78
CA TYR A 22 7.12 16.23 -5.22
C TYR A 22 6.88 17.66 -5.70
N LYS A 23 7.40 17.94 -6.89
CA LYS A 23 7.00 19.05 -7.74
C LYS A 23 6.50 18.46 -9.06
N ILE A 24 5.27 18.79 -9.45
CA ILE A 24 4.71 18.38 -10.73
C ILE A 24 4.51 19.59 -11.64
N LYS A 25 4.72 19.35 -12.93
CA LYS A 25 4.55 20.37 -13.96
C LYS A 25 3.79 19.81 -15.14
N ARG A 26 2.70 20.49 -15.52
CA ARG A 26 1.92 20.21 -16.74
C ARG A 26 1.80 21.50 -17.54
N ARG A 27 2.44 21.54 -18.73
CA ARG A 27 2.51 22.77 -19.56
C ARG A 27 3.09 23.95 -18.77
N LYS A 28 2.28 24.99 -18.50
CA LYS A 28 2.69 26.21 -17.76
C LYS A 28 2.32 26.16 -16.26
N ARG A 29 1.62 25.12 -15.80
CA ARG A 29 1.20 25.00 -14.40
C ARG A 29 2.20 24.12 -13.65
N GLU A 30 2.65 24.62 -12.51
CA GLU A 30 3.51 23.92 -11.57
C GLU A 30 2.82 23.92 -10.22
N GLN A 31 2.93 22.79 -9.49
CA GLN A 31 2.44 22.69 -8.12
C GLN A 31 3.34 21.75 -7.30
N TYR A 32 3.38 22.01 -6.01
CA TYR A 32 4.02 21.12 -5.05
C TYR A 32 3.02 20.10 -4.52
N VAL A 33 3.50 18.90 -4.22
CA VAL A 33 2.69 17.79 -3.72
C VAL A 33 3.39 17.18 -2.51
N ASP A 34 2.65 17.02 -1.41
CA ASP A 34 3.21 16.72 -0.11
C ASP A 34 3.39 15.23 0.17
N SER A 35 2.62 14.38 -0.49
CA SER A 35 2.63 12.94 -0.23
C SER A 35 2.45 12.10 -1.50
N ASP A 36 2.83 10.81 -1.41
CA ASP A 36 2.55 9.81 -2.45
C ASP A 36 1.05 9.68 -2.71
N ASN A 37 0.23 9.76 -1.66
CA ASN A 37 -1.22 9.68 -1.77
C ASN A 37 -1.80 10.86 -2.55
N ASP A 38 -1.32 12.08 -2.31
CA ASP A 38 -1.75 13.26 -3.06
C ASP A 38 -1.34 13.19 -4.52
N LEU A 39 -0.11 12.74 -4.79
CA LEU A 39 0.35 12.51 -6.15
C LEU A 39 -0.53 11.47 -6.86
N ASN A 40 -0.80 10.35 -6.19
CA ASN A 40 -1.65 9.31 -6.74
C ASN A 40 -3.06 9.82 -7.06
N ARG A 41 -3.67 10.60 -6.16
CA ARG A 41 -4.98 11.23 -6.38
C ARG A 41 -4.98 12.14 -7.62
N ILE A 42 -3.95 12.99 -7.76
CA ILE A 42 -3.82 13.89 -8.92
C ILE A 42 -3.66 13.08 -10.22
N LEU A 43 -2.85 12.02 -10.19
CA LEU A 43 -2.66 11.16 -11.37
C LEU A 43 -3.97 10.48 -11.80
N LEU A 44 -4.75 10.01 -10.83
CA LEU A 44 -6.02 9.37 -11.10
C LEU A 44 -7.08 10.36 -11.61
N GLU A 45 -7.14 11.57 -11.06
CA GLU A 45 -7.99 12.64 -11.58
C GLU A 45 -7.67 12.96 -13.05
N LEU A 46 -6.39 13.20 -13.34
CA LEU A 46 -5.93 13.53 -14.69
C LEU A 46 -6.11 12.37 -15.68
N GLY A 47 -5.90 11.15 -15.21
CA GLY A 47 -6.00 9.95 -16.05
C GLY A 47 -7.42 9.50 -16.32
N SER A 48 -8.39 9.97 -15.54
CA SER A 48 -9.83 9.70 -15.78
C SER A 48 -10.50 10.73 -16.69
N GLU A 49 -9.79 11.81 -17.09
CA GLU A 49 -10.28 12.74 -18.09
C GLU A 49 -10.42 12.04 -19.45
N ASP A 50 -11.60 12.16 -20.09
CA ASP A 50 -11.88 11.63 -21.44
C ASP A 50 -11.66 10.11 -21.63
N VAL A 51 -11.79 9.33 -20.54
CA VAL A 51 -11.64 7.88 -20.53
C VAL A 51 -12.99 7.20 -20.36
N HIS A 52 -13.19 6.12 -21.11
CA HIS A 52 -14.38 5.28 -21.03
C HIS A 52 -13.96 3.85 -20.71
N LEU A 53 -14.70 3.19 -19.84
CA LEU A 53 -14.49 1.78 -19.49
C LEU A 53 -15.52 0.91 -20.21
N TYR A 54 -15.06 -0.15 -20.84
CA TYR A 54 -15.87 -1.14 -21.54
C TYR A 54 -15.57 -2.52 -20.98
N ARG A 55 -16.61 -3.29 -20.65
CA ARG A 55 -16.50 -4.68 -20.21
C ARG A 55 -16.84 -5.61 -21.37
N GLN A 56 -15.89 -6.48 -21.75
CA GLN A 56 -15.99 -7.30 -22.94
C GLN A 56 -17.02 -8.42 -22.80
N ARG A 57 -17.22 -8.97 -21.60
CA ARG A 57 -18.06 -10.15 -21.36
C ARG A 57 -19.51 -9.99 -21.84
N ASP A 58 -20.09 -8.82 -21.68
CA ASP A 58 -21.51 -8.52 -21.92
C ASP A 58 -21.72 -7.22 -22.71
N ASP A 59 -20.69 -6.77 -23.41
CA ASP A 59 -20.71 -5.57 -24.25
C ASP A 59 -21.18 -4.32 -23.50
N HIS A 60 -20.76 -4.20 -22.21
CA HIS A 60 -21.23 -3.15 -21.33
C HIS A 60 -20.28 -1.97 -21.28
N TRP A 61 -20.81 -0.77 -21.56
CA TRP A 61 -20.11 0.50 -21.38
C TRP A 61 -20.47 1.12 -20.04
N PHE A 62 -19.46 1.44 -19.23
CA PHE A 62 -19.66 2.19 -18.00
C PHE A 62 -19.88 3.67 -18.38
N PRO A 63 -20.94 4.33 -17.86
CA PRO A 63 -21.14 5.76 -18.04
C PRO A 63 -19.93 6.56 -17.56
N GLY A 64 -19.58 7.65 -18.29
CA GLY A 64 -18.42 8.48 -17.93
C GLY A 64 -18.47 9.02 -16.49
N GLU A 65 -19.67 9.33 -16.00
CA GLU A 65 -19.90 9.76 -14.60
C GLU A 65 -19.52 8.67 -13.56
N GLN A 66 -19.58 7.40 -13.95
CA GLN A 66 -19.22 6.29 -13.06
C GLN A 66 -17.72 6.04 -12.97
N ILE A 67 -16.92 6.54 -13.91
CA ILE A 67 -15.46 6.33 -13.88
C ILE A 67 -14.84 6.85 -12.58
N GLY A 68 -15.29 8.02 -12.11
CA GLY A 68 -14.87 8.56 -10.82
C GLY A 68 -15.18 7.62 -9.64
N HIS A 69 -16.35 6.97 -9.63
CA HIS A 69 -16.71 5.98 -8.60
C HIS A 69 -15.86 4.71 -8.70
N VAL A 70 -15.63 4.21 -9.92
CA VAL A 70 -14.74 3.05 -10.16
C VAL A 70 -13.34 3.34 -9.62
N VAL A 71 -12.77 4.50 -9.97
CA VAL A 71 -11.44 4.92 -9.52
C VAL A 71 -11.39 5.05 -8.00
N ASP A 72 -12.39 5.70 -7.37
CA ASP A 72 -12.42 5.85 -5.91
C ASP A 72 -12.45 4.48 -5.19
N ARG A 73 -13.33 3.57 -5.60
CA ARG A 73 -13.45 2.25 -4.97
C ARG A 73 -12.20 1.39 -5.14
N LEU A 74 -11.65 1.35 -6.35
CA LEU A 74 -10.43 0.57 -6.61
C LEU A 74 -9.20 1.17 -5.92
N SER A 75 -9.10 2.51 -5.82
CA SER A 75 -8.02 3.17 -5.07
C SER A 75 -8.07 2.84 -3.60
N ARG A 76 -9.25 2.85 -3.01
CA ARG A 76 -9.44 2.46 -1.60
C ARG A 76 -9.13 0.98 -1.37
N LEU A 77 -9.54 0.12 -2.32
CA LEU A 77 -9.22 -1.30 -2.29
C LEU A 77 -7.70 -1.54 -2.32
N GLU A 78 -6.98 -0.83 -3.19
CA GLU A 78 -5.53 -0.91 -3.28
C GLU A 78 -4.84 -0.37 -2.01
N LEU A 79 -5.29 0.78 -1.51
CA LEU A 79 -4.71 1.43 -0.33
C LEU A 79 -4.85 0.53 0.91
N ILE A 80 -6.06 0.04 1.20
CA ILE A 80 -6.31 -0.83 2.36
C ILE A 80 -5.65 -2.19 2.13
N GLY A 81 -5.75 -2.73 0.92
CA GLY A 81 -5.15 -4.02 0.56
C GLY A 81 -3.61 -4.02 0.57
N SER A 82 -2.97 -2.84 0.60
CA SER A 82 -1.51 -2.77 0.76
C SER A 82 -1.02 -3.44 2.05
N GLY A 83 -1.86 -3.49 3.10
CA GLY A 83 -1.61 -4.22 4.34
C GLY A 83 -1.36 -5.71 4.12
N VAL A 84 -2.11 -6.33 3.22
CA VAL A 84 -1.99 -7.77 2.89
C VAL A 84 -0.62 -8.10 2.28
N ARG A 85 -0.07 -7.21 1.46
CA ARG A 85 1.24 -7.40 0.81
C ARG A 85 2.38 -7.54 1.82
N ARG A 86 2.24 -6.97 3.03
CA ARG A 86 3.23 -7.12 4.12
C ARG A 86 3.42 -8.56 4.56
N TYR A 87 2.40 -9.39 4.41
CA TYR A 87 2.45 -10.82 4.72
C TYR A 87 3.03 -11.67 3.57
N GLY A 88 3.43 -11.01 2.47
CA GLY A 88 3.99 -11.65 1.26
C GLY A 88 2.94 -12.21 0.32
N CYS A 89 1.65 -12.08 0.63
CA CYS A 89 0.55 -12.53 -0.23
C CYS A 89 0.22 -11.45 -1.28
N PRO A 90 0.14 -11.80 -2.58
CA PRO A 90 -0.39 -10.91 -3.60
C PRO A 90 -1.84 -10.53 -3.30
N LEU A 91 -2.17 -9.23 -3.46
CA LEU A 91 -3.49 -8.72 -3.14
C LEU A 91 -4.60 -9.37 -3.98
N ASP A 92 -4.38 -9.53 -5.27
CA ASP A 92 -5.30 -10.16 -6.20
C ASP A 92 -5.62 -11.61 -5.80
N GLN A 93 -4.60 -12.39 -5.40
CA GLN A 93 -4.76 -13.74 -4.91
C GLN A 93 -5.57 -13.81 -3.61
N TYR A 94 -5.37 -12.84 -2.69
CA TYR A 94 -6.16 -12.75 -1.46
C TYR A 94 -7.62 -12.38 -1.75
N LEU A 95 -7.85 -11.40 -2.63
CA LEU A 95 -9.20 -10.96 -2.97
C LEU A 95 -10.00 -12.06 -3.70
N ASP A 96 -9.34 -12.93 -4.46
CA ASP A 96 -9.99 -14.08 -5.11
C ASP A 96 -10.52 -15.12 -4.12
N GLN A 97 -10.16 -15.03 -2.83
CA GLN A 97 -10.66 -15.92 -1.79
C GLN A 97 -12.01 -15.49 -1.21
N HIS A 98 -12.60 -14.39 -1.66
CA HIS A 98 -13.89 -13.95 -1.13
C HIS A 98 -15.00 -14.98 -1.35
N GLU A 99 -15.85 -15.17 -0.36
CA GLU A 99 -17.02 -16.05 -0.46
C GLU A 99 -18.06 -15.45 -1.41
N LYS A 100 -18.53 -16.27 -2.34
CA LYS A 100 -19.59 -15.86 -3.28
C LYS A 100 -20.90 -15.56 -2.54
N GLY A 101 -21.44 -14.37 -2.77
CA GLY A 101 -22.70 -13.92 -2.20
C GLY A 101 -22.57 -13.16 -0.89
N THR A 102 -21.64 -13.49 -0.02
CA THR A 102 -21.38 -12.75 1.23
C THR A 102 -20.24 -11.74 1.09
N TYR A 103 -19.39 -11.89 0.09
CA TYR A 103 -18.16 -11.11 -0.14
C TYR A 103 -17.14 -11.17 1.01
N ARG A 104 -17.33 -12.11 1.95
CA ARG A 104 -16.48 -12.27 3.13
C ARG A 104 -15.10 -12.75 2.70
N LEU A 105 -14.07 -12.11 3.22
CA LEU A 105 -12.66 -12.46 3.01
C LEU A 105 -12.11 -13.23 4.22
N PRO A 106 -11.02 -14.00 4.03
CA PRO A 106 -10.33 -14.69 5.12
C PRO A 106 -9.82 -13.70 6.18
N HIS A 107 -9.94 -14.09 7.44
CA HIS A 107 -9.41 -13.32 8.57
C HIS A 107 -7.92 -13.59 8.82
N TYR A 108 -7.42 -14.74 8.35
CA TYR A 108 -6.00 -15.11 8.53
C TYR A 108 -5.40 -15.59 7.22
N ILE A 109 -4.11 -15.31 7.05
CA ILE A 109 -3.27 -15.82 5.97
C ILE A 109 -2.15 -16.63 6.60
N ALA A 110 -2.08 -17.92 6.27
CA ALA A 110 -0.95 -18.75 6.59
C ALA A 110 0.00 -18.81 5.41
N ARG A 111 1.22 -18.35 5.60
CA ARG A 111 2.31 -18.43 4.63
C ARG A 111 3.18 -19.64 4.95
N ILE A 112 3.24 -20.58 4.03
CA ILE A 112 3.95 -21.85 4.21
C ILE A 112 5.08 -21.90 3.19
N ARG A 113 6.30 -21.90 3.69
CA ARG A 113 7.52 -22.06 2.89
C ARG A 113 8.13 -23.43 3.17
N THR A 114 8.37 -24.21 2.11
CA THR A 114 9.02 -25.52 2.20
C THR A 114 10.17 -25.53 1.19
N GLY A 115 11.40 -25.36 1.69
CA GLY A 115 12.55 -25.13 0.83
C GLY A 115 12.38 -23.87 -0.03
N ASN A 116 12.33 -24.07 -1.35
CA ASN A 116 12.14 -22.99 -2.32
C ASN A 116 10.66 -22.80 -2.71
N GLU A 117 9.76 -23.65 -2.26
CA GLU A 117 8.35 -23.55 -2.57
C GLU A 117 7.63 -22.70 -1.53
N GLU A 118 6.70 -21.87 -2.01
CA GLU A 118 5.87 -21.02 -1.18
C GLU A 118 4.40 -21.19 -1.57
N ARG A 119 3.54 -21.33 -0.56
CA ARG A 119 2.09 -21.38 -0.74
C ARG A 119 1.38 -20.64 0.38
N PHE A 120 0.13 -20.25 0.11
CA PHE A 120 -0.75 -19.59 1.07
C PHE A 120 -1.97 -20.46 1.35
N GLU A 121 -2.36 -20.52 2.63
CA GLU A 121 -3.64 -21.06 3.08
C GLU A 121 -4.46 -19.94 3.72
N PHE A 122 -5.76 -19.93 3.45
CA PHE A 122 -6.66 -18.85 3.82
C PHE A 122 -7.70 -19.35 4.81
N ILE A 123 -7.82 -18.66 5.94
CA ILE A 123 -8.57 -19.12 7.10
C ILE A 123 -9.61 -18.04 7.44
N PHE A 124 -10.89 -18.44 7.52
CA PHE A 124 -12.01 -17.51 7.62
C PHE A 124 -12.44 -17.21 9.03
N ASP A 125 -12.22 -18.14 9.97
CA ASP A 125 -12.73 -18.05 11.34
C ASP A 125 -11.85 -18.78 12.34
N GLU A 126 -12.16 -18.61 13.63
CA GLU A 126 -11.41 -19.21 14.73
C GLU A 126 -11.48 -20.74 14.75
N GLU A 127 -12.58 -21.33 14.29
CA GLU A 127 -12.71 -22.79 14.22
C GLU A 127 -11.76 -23.36 13.18
N SER A 128 -11.71 -22.76 12.01
CA SER A 128 -10.74 -23.14 10.94
C SER A 128 -9.31 -22.86 11.36
N ARG A 129 -9.06 -21.80 12.15
CA ARG A 129 -7.74 -21.52 12.72
C ARG A 129 -7.31 -22.61 13.70
N SER A 130 -8.21 -23.04 14.56
CA SER A 130 -7.94 -24.13 15.52
C SER A 130 -7.63 -25.45 14.81
N ARG A 131 -8.33 -25.76 13.73
CA ARG A 131 -8.05 -26.93 12.88
C ARG A 131 -6.65 -26.79 12.23
N PHE A 132 -6.34 -25.62 11.70
CA PHE A 132 -5.02 -25.35 11.10
C PHE A 132 -3.89 -25.59 12.11
N TYR A 133 -4.04 -25.12 13.34
CA TYR A 133 -3.04 -25.39 14.39
C TYR A 133 -2.90 -26.87 14.69
N ALA A 134 -4.00 -27.65 14.73
CA ALA A 134 -3.96 -29.09 14.93
C ALA A 134 -3.30 -29.83 13.75
N ASP A 135 -3.62 -29.43 12.51
CA ASP A 135 -3.09 -30.07 11.29
C ASP A 135 -1.56 -29.88 11.13
N TYR A 136 -1.05 -28.78 11.67
CA TYR A 136 0.39 -28.48 11.62
C TYR A 136 1.12 -28.72 12.93
N ASP A 137 0.47 -29.34 13.94
CA ASP A 137 1.06 -29.66 15.25
C ASP A 137 1.66 -28.44 15.97
N PHE A 138 0.97 -27.29 15.92
CA PHE A 138 1.39 -26.13 16.70
C PHE A 138 1.26 -26.41 18.20
N THR A 139 2.35 -26.20 18.95
CA THR A 139 2.32 -26.29 20.42
C THR A 139 1.70 -25.00 21.01
N GLU A 140 1.21 -25.06 22.28
CA GLU A 140 0.68 -23.89 22.97
C GLU A 140 1.68 -22.72 23.05
N GLN A 141 2.98 -23.00 23.07
CA GLN A 141 4.05 -21.98 23.07
C GLN A 141 4.32 -21.41 21.68
N GLU A 142 3.95 -22.11 20.61
CA GLU A 142 4.11 -21.72 19.20
C GLU A 142 2.82 -21.13 18.60
N GLN A 143 1.76 -21.00 19.39
CA GLN A 143 0.52 -20.28 19.00
C GLN A 143 0.72 -18.76 18.78
N GLY A 144 1.98 -18.30 18.84
CA GLY A 144 2.44 -17.07 18.23
C GLY A 144 2.95 -17.32 16.82
N ASP A 145 2.64 -16.53 15.95
CA ASP A 145 2.83 -16.23 14.54
C ASP A 145 3.73 -17.12 13.66
N THR A 146 4.68 -17.95 14.18
CA THR A 146 5.64 -18.67 13.31
C THR A 146 6.08 -20.02 13.88
N LEU A 147 5.93 -21.08 13.10
CA LEU A 147 6.48 -22.42 13.33
C LEU A 147 7.61 -22.70 12.33
N SER A 148 8.74 -23.22 12.82
CA SER A 148 9.85 -23.66 11.98
C SER A 148 10.23 -25.10 12.33
N ARG A 149 10.16 -26.00 11.34
CA ARG A 149 10.46 -27.42 11.51
C ARG A 149 11.20 -27.99 10.31
N HIS A 150 11.79 -29.18 10.46
CA HIS A 150 12.33 -29.95 9.35
C HIS A 150 11.34 -31.05 8.99
N ILE A 151 11.01 -31.16 7.73
CA ILE A 151 10.18 -32.24 7.18
C ILE A 151 10.96 -33.02 6.13
N GLU A 152 10.57 -34.24 5.89
CA GLU A 152 11.15 -35.07 4.83
C GLU A 152 10.30 -34.92 3.55
N VAL A 153 10.94 -34.47 2.48
CA VAL A 153 10.32 -34.33 1.17
C VAL A 153 11.19 -35.08 0.16
N ASN A 154 10.63 -36.11 -0.49
CA ASN A 154 11.35 -36.98 -1.44
C ASN A 154 12.65 -37.60 -0.89
N GLY A 155 12.72 -37.90 0.42
CA GLY A 155 13.90 -38.46 1.08
C GLY A 155 14.96 -37.46 1.53
N GLU A 156 14.72 -36.15 1.32
CA GLU A 156 15.60 -35.07 1.77
C GLU A 156 14.97 -34.30 2.93
N LYS A 157 15.79 -33.93 3.92
CA LYS A 157 15.35 -33.05 5.01
C LYS A 157 15.31 -31.62 4.53
N VAL A 158 14.10 -31.07 4.47
CA VAL A 158 13.84 -29.68 4.01
C VAL A 158 13.29 -28.89 5.19
N GLN A 159 13.73 -27.64 5.33
CA GLN A 159 13.16 -26.71 6.30
C GLN A 159 11.78 -26.23 5.84
N GLN A 160 10.79 -26.38 6.71
CA GLN A 160 9.47 -25.80 6.55
C GLN A 160 9.30 -24.68 7.57
N ARG A 161 8.86 -23.51 7.10
CA ARG A 161 8.48 -22.38 7.93
C ARG A 161 7.03 -22.00 7.63
N ILE A 162 6.23 -21.90 8.69
CA ILE A 162 4.82 -21.51 8.62
C ILE A 162 4.65 -20.23 9.42
N SER A 163 4.07 -19.20 8.82
CA SER A 163 3.76 -17.97 9.50
C SER A 163 2.28 -17.67 9.32
N LEU A 164 1.55 -17.49 10.42
CA LEU A 164 0.14 -17.14 10.44
C LEU A 164 -0.01 -15.64 10.75
N HIS A 165 -0.78 -14.94 9.94
CA HIS A 165 -1.00 -13.50 10.07
C HIS A 165 -2.49 -13.20 10.11
N GLU A 166 -2.91 -12.42 11.09
CA GLU A 166 -4.26 -11.86 11.13
C GLU A 166 -4.39 -10.67 10.18
N VAL A 167 -5.45 -10.68 9.37
CA VAL A 167 -5.74 -9.61 8.41
C VAL A 167 -6.81 -8.70 8.99
N TYR A 168 -6.37 -7.67 9.70
CA TYR A 168 -7.29 -6.72 10.36
C TYR A 168 -8.16 -5.95 9.37
N GLU A 169 -7.68 -5.80 8.14
CA GLU A 169 -8.37 -5.10 7.05
C GLU A 169 -9.46 -5.94 6.38
N SER A 170 -9.60 -7.24 6.69
CA SER A 170 -10.49 -8.20 6.01
C SER A 170 -11.94 -7.72 5.91
N ASN A 171 -12.51 -7.18 7.00
CA ASN A 171 -13.87 -6.68 7.03
C ASN A 171 -14.08 -5.42 6.17
N GLN A 172 -13.07 -4.53 6.13
CA GLN A 172 -13.14 -3.33 5.30
C GLN A 172 -12.99 -3.68 3.82
N LEU A 173 -12.11 -4.60 3.49
CA LEU A 173 -11.93 -5.11 2.12
C LEU A 173 -13.18 -5.85 1.64
N SER A 174 -13.82 -6.65 2.50
CA SER A 174 -15.09 -7.34 2.18
C SER A 174 -16.20 -6.35 1.78
N LYS A 175 -16.34 -5.24 2.51
CA LYS A 175 -17.30 -4.18 2.16
C LYS A 175 -16.93 -3.51 0.83
N LEU A 176 -15.65 -3.25 0.59
CA LEU A 176 -15.20 -2.66 -0.66
C LEU A 176 -15.43 -3.57 -1.87
N ILE A 177 -15.25 -4.90 -1.72
CA ILE A 177 -15.59 -5.87 -2.78
C ILE A 177 -17.09 -5.78 -3.10
N GLN A 178 -17.95 -5.70 -2.10
CA GLN A 178 -19.38 -5.51 -2.29
C GLN A 178 -19.67 -4.20 -3.06
N GLU A 179 -19.07 -3.08 -2.63
CA GLU A 179 -19.22 -1.79 -3.31
C GLU A 179 -18.72 -1.84 -4.77
N VAL A 180 -17.63 -2.57 -5.04
CA VAL A 180 -17.10 -2.80 -6.39
C VAL A 180 -18.04 -3.63 -7.24
N ALA A 181 -18.71 -4.65 -6.65
CA ALA A 181 -19.73 -5.44 -7.32
C ALA A 181 -20.99 -4.61 -7.66
N GLU A 182 -21.42 -3.75 -6.73
CA GLU A 182 -22.59 -2.86 -6.90
C GLU A 182 -22.40 -1.84 -8.04
N ILE A 183 -21.17 -1.39 -8.28
CA ILE A 183 -20.85 -0.53 -9.45
C ILE A 183 -20.92 -1.33 -10.77
N GLY A 184 -20.99 -2.66 -10.69
CA GLY A 184 -21.09 -3.55 -11.84
C GLY A 184 -19.74 -4.09 -12.35
N LEU A 185 -18.64 -3.95 -11.60
CA LEU A 185 -17.41 -4.63 -11.94
C LEU A 185 -17.52 -6.13 -11.63
N ASP A 186 -16.88 -6.95 -12.47
CA ASP A 186 -16.90 -8.41 -12.29
C ASP A 186 -15.84 -8.85 -11.28
N ILE A 187 -16.29 -9.07 -10.05
CA ILE A 187 -15.45 -9.47 -8.92
C ILE A 187 -15.12 -10.96 -8.87
N ASN A 188 -15.60 -11.78 -9.80
CA ASN A 188 -15.39 -13.23 -9.73
C ASN A 188 -13.91 -13.64 -9.82
N GLN A 189 -13.06 -12.76 -10.30
CA GLN A 189 -11.64 -12.98 -10.39
C GLN A 189 -10.88 -11.65 -10.39
N PHE A 190 -10.00 -11.48 -9.42
CA PHE A 190 -9.08 -10.32 -9.31
C PHE A 190 -7.72 -10.61 -9.97
N THR A 191 -7.29 -11.87 -9.98
CA THR A 191 -6.05 -12.28 -10.67
C THR A 191 -6.14 -12.08 -12.17
N THR A 192 -4.99 -11.85 -12.79
CA THR A 192 -4.85 -11.62 -14.23
C THR A 192 -5.31 -12.82 -15.05
N THR A 193 -6.10 -12.58 -16.08
CA THR A 193 -6.62 -13.59 -17.01
C THR A 193 -5.82 -13.62 -18.30
N LYS A 194 -5.98 -14.69 -19.10
CA LYS A 194 -5.34 -14.81 -20.43
C LYS A 194 -5.97 -13.89 -21.49
N ASN A 195 -7.26 -13.61 -21.35
CA ASN A 195 -8.01 -12.78 -22.28
C ASN A 195 -8.36 -11.46 -21.63
N ALA A 196 -8.40 -10.38 -22.40
CA ALA A 196 -8.82 -9.09 -21.92
C ALA A 196 -10.27 -9.15 -21.39
N ARG A 197 -10.49 -8.59 -20.21
CA ARG A 197 -11.82 -8.52 -19.55
C ARG A 197 -12.45 -7.16 -19.71
N TYR A 198 -11.62 -6.13 -19.74
CA TYR A 198 -12.02 -4.75 -19.88
C TYR A 198 -11.16 -4.06 -20.93
N HIS A 199 -11.64 -2.93 -21.39
CA HIS A 199 -10.88 -2.00 -22.20
C HIS A 199 -11.06 -0.58 -21.67
N LEU A 200 -9.95 0.15 -21.55
CA LEU A 200 -9.98 1.60 -21.43
C LEU A 200 -9.92 2.22 -22.82
N VAL A 201 -10.85 3.09 -23.11
CA VAL A 201 -10.95 3.78 -24.40
C VAL A 201 -10.77 5.27 -24.17
N GLU A 202 -9.69 5.82 -24.72
CA GLU A 202 -9.40 7.27 -24.71
C GLU A 202 -9.97 7.90 -25.99
N ASN A 203 -10.44 9.13 -25.89
CA ASN A 203 -10.93 9.95 -27.02
C ASN A 203 -11.99 9.21 -27.85
N LYS A 204 -12.92 8.55 -27.19
CA LYS A 204 -13.98 7.74 -27.84
C LYS A 204 -14.69 8.52 -28.92
N GLY A 205 -14.77 7.94 -30.14
CA GLY A 205 -15.41 8.54 -31.29
C GLY A 205 -14.60 9.63 -32.00
N GLN A 206 -13.34 9.85 -31.60
CA GLN A 206 -12.43 10.81 -32.25
C GLN A 206 -11.41 10.08 -33.15
N PRO A 207 -10.78 10.78 -34.11
CA PRO A 207 -9.79 10.18 -35.01
C PRO A 207 -8.55 9.59 -34.28
N ASN A 208 -8.29 10.02 -33.07
CA ASN A 208 -7.20 9.56 -32.20
C ASN A 208 -7.70 8.64 -31.07
N GLU A 209 -8.82 7.95 -31.29
CA GLU A 209 -9.30 6.94 -30.34
C GLU A 209 -8.24 5.86 -30.11
N SER A 210 -7.98 5.56 -28.86
CA SER A 210 -7.03 4.54 -28.41
C SER A 210 -7.74 3.57 -27.47
N LYS A 211 -7.50 2.26 -27.67
CA LYS A 211 -8.08 1.18 -26.87
C LYS A 211 -6.98 0.40 -26.16
N ILE A 212 -7.04 0.34 -24.83
CA ILE A 212 -6.07 -0.37 -24.00
C ILE A 212 -6.76 -1.59 -23.39
N GLU A 213 -6.20 -2.76 -23.62
CA GLU A 213 -6.70 -4.01 -23.05
C GLU A 213 -6.29 -4.16 -21.58
N LEU A 214 -7.22 -4.68 -20.78
CA LEU A 214 -7.03 -4.93 -19.35
C LEU A 214 -7.42 -6.36 -19.01
N PHE A 215 -6.56 -7.02 -18.28
CA PHE A 215 -6.68 -8.45 -17.98
C PHE A 215 -7.15 -8.72 -16.55
N SER A 216 -7.18 -7.70 -15.70
CA SER A 216 -7.74 -7.75 -14.35
C SER A 216 -8.46 -6.45 -13.99
N ILE A 217 -9.26 -6.47 -12.91
CA ILE A 217 -9.92 -5.27 -12.38
C ILE A 217 -8.89 -4.28 -11.82
N LEU A 218 -7.84 -4.80 -11.18
CA LEU A 218 -6.82 -3.95 -10.55
C LEU A 218 -5.99 -3.20 -11.59
N GLU A 219 -5.82 -3.74 -12.80
CA GLU A 219 -5.15 -3.04 -13.89
C GLU A 219 -5.87 -1.76 -14.33
N ILE A 220 -7.17 -1.62 -14.06
CA ILE A 220 -7.93 -0.40 -14.41
C ILE A 220 -7.27 0.82 -13.78
N ILE A 221 -6.98 0.74 -12.48
CA ILE A 221 -6.42 1.88 -11.75
C ILE A 221 -4.96 2.14 -12.14
N ASP A 222 -4.19 1.10 -12.40
CA ASP A 222 -2.80 1.24 -12.85
C ASP A 222 -2.72 1.96 -14.20
N ARG A 223 -3.58 1.60 -15.15
CA ARG A 223 -3.64 2.24 -16.46
C ARG A 223 -4.14 3.66 -16.40
N ILE A 224 -5.17 3.95 -15.61
CA ILE A 224 -5.64 5.32 -15.37
C ILE A 224 -4.50 6.17 -14.78
N ARG A 225 -3.74 5.66 -13.84
CA ARG A 225 -2.57 6.33 -13.25
C ARG A 225 -1.48 6.59 -14.29
N GLU A 226 -1.21 5.63 -15.19
CA GLU A 226 -0.28 5.81 -16.31
C GLU A 226 -0.75 6.88 -17.28
N LEU A 227 -2.05 6.91 -17.62
CA LEU A 227 -2.64 7.94 -18.45
C LEU A 227 -2.46 9.35 -17.83
N GLY A 228 -2.71 9.46 -16.53
CA GLY A 228 -2.52 10.71 -15.79
C GLY A 228 -1.09 11.20 -15.74
N ARG A 229 -0.09 10.32 -15.88
CA ARG A 229 1.33 10.68 -15.99
C ARG A 229 1.70 11.30 -17.32
N ARG A 230 0.92 11.08 -18.38
CA ARG A 230 1.25 11.59 -19.71
C ARG A 230 1.28 13.12 -19.74
N GLY A 231 2.38 13.65 -20.22
CA GLY A 231 2.60 15.11 -20.27
C GLY A 231 2.87 15.78 -18.94
N LEU A 232 3.08 14.99 -17.86
CA LEU A 232 3.58 15.48 -16.58
C LEU A 232 5.10 15.33 -16.49
N THR A 233 5.75 16.36 -15.96
CA THR A 233 7.11 16.24 -15.40
C THR A 233 6.94 16.13 -13.91
N ILE A 234 7.43 15.01 -13.32
CA ILE A 234 7.36 14.76 -11.88
C ILE A 234 8.81 14.77 -11.36
N GLN A 235 9.09 15.68 -10.45
CA GLN A 235 10.36 15.76 -9.73
C GLN A 235 10.10 15.34 -8.29
N ARG A 236 10.79 14.30 -7.82
CA ARG A 236 10.78 13.88 -6.41
C ARG A 236 11.96 14.53 -5.70
N TYR A 237 11.71 15.10 -4.53
CA TYR A 237 12.75 15.63 -3.66
C TYR A 237 13.11 14.59 -2.59
N LYS A 238 14.38 14.19 -2.55
CA LYS A 238 14.92 13.31 -1.50
C LYS A 238 15.44 14.13 -0.30
N GLY A 239 15.77 15.39 -0.53
CA GLY A 239 16.24 16.29 0.52
C GLY A 239 16.26 17.76 0.10
N LEU A 240 16.42 18.65 1.07
CA LEU A 240 16.44 20.11 0.86
C LEU A 240 17.56 20.59 -0.06
N GLY A 241 18.66 19.82 -0.17
CA GLY A 241 19.79 20.15 -1.05
C GLY A 241 19.47 20.09 -2.54
N GLU A 242 18.35 19.47 -2.93
CA GLU A 242 17.88 19.42 -4.31
C GLU A 242 17.02 20.64 -4.69
N MET A 243 16.68 21.48 -3.72
CA MET A 243 15.90 22.69 -3.92
C MET A 243 16.84 23.90 -4.12
N ASN A 244 16.54 24.72 -5.14
CA ASN A 244 17.18 26.02 -5.23
C ASN A 244 16.63 26.98 -4.16
N ALA A 245 17.30 28.12 -3.97
CA ALA A 245 16.95 29.08 -2.91
C ALA A 245 15.49 29.56 -2.97
N LYS A 246 14.96 29.76 -4.18
CA LYS A 246 13.55 30.18 -4.37
C LYS A 246 12.60 29.07 -3.97
N GLN A 247 12.81 27.84 -4.40
CA GLN A 247 12.00 26.68 -4.04
C GLN A 247 12.01 26.45 -2.53
N LEU A 248 13.20 26.50 -1.91
CA LEU A 248 13.37 26.35 -0.46
C LEU A 248 12.57 27.42 0.29
N TYR A 249 12.66 28.69 -0.15
CA TYR A 249 11.91 29.78 0.45
C TYR A 249 10.39 29.55 0.36
N GLU A 250 9.88 29.27 -0.85
CA GLU A 250 8.45 29.09 -1.12
C GLU A 250 7.84 27.92 -0.34
N THR A 251 8.60 26.86 -0.07
CA THR A 251 8.07 25.62 0.53
C THR A 251 8.31 25.51 2.03
N THR A 252 9.39 26.09 2.57
CA THR A 252 9.78 25.87 3.96
C THR A 252 9.91 27.15 4.79
N MET A 253 10.02 28.32 4.15
CA MET A 253 10.28 29.58 4.86
C MET A 253 9.12 30.57 4.79
N ASP A 254 8.42 30.64 3.65
CA ASP A 254 7.28 31.55 3.47
C ASP A 254 6.15 31.21 4.45
N PRO A 255 5.78 32.11 5.39
CA PRO A 255 4.72 31.86 6.37
C PRO A 255 3.37 31.49 5.79
N GLY A 256 3.06 31.92 4.56
CA GLY A 256 1.81 31.62 3.88
C GLY A 256 1.69 30.19 3.34
N ASN A 257 2.84 29.56 3.05
CA ASN A 257 2.88 28.27 2.36
C ASN A 257 3.57 27.16 3.16
N ARG A 258 4.47 27.53 4.09
CA ARG A 258 5.25 26.57 4.87
C ARG A 258 4.36 25.72 5.78
N ARG A 259 4.75 24.45 5.91
CA ARG A 259 4.18 23.54 6.91
C ARG A 259 5.22 23.26 7.99
N LEU A 260 4.82 23.43 9.23
CA LEU A 260 5.68 23.22 10.40
C LEU A 260 5.05 22.18 11.32
N LEU A 261 5.83 21.17 11.67
CA LEU A 261 5.50 20.21 12.72
C LEU A 261 6.11 20.71 14.02
N LYS A 262 5.29 21.00 15.05
CA LYS A 262 5.77 21.33 16.38
C LYS A 262 6.33 20.08 17.05
N VAL A 263 7.54 20.21 17.62
CA VAL A 263 8.15 19.11 18.37
C VAL A 263 7.64 19.16 19.81
N ASP A 264 7.13 18.03 20.28
CA ASP A 264 6.68 17.81 21.65
C ASP A 264 7.27 16.49 22.19
N ILE A 265 7.35 16.35 23.51
CA ILE A 265 7.85 15.16 24.19
C ILE A 265 6.77 14.67 25.14
N ALA A 266 6.03 13.67 24.72
CA ALA A 266 5.01 13.03 25.53
C ALA A 266 5.60 12.22 26.69
N ASP A 267 6.70 11.49 26.45
CA ASP A 267 7.44 10.68 27.44
C ASP A 267 8.95 10.90 27.29
N ALA A 268 9.52 11.55 28.27
CA ALA A 268 10.94 11.89 28.27
C ALA A 268 11.85 10.67 28.51
N ALA A 269 11.40 9.69 29.30
CA ALA A 269 12.18 8.49 29.57
C ALA A 269 12.25 7.58 28.35
N LEU A 270 11.11 7.41 27.67
CA LEU A 270 11.03 6.68 26.40
C LEU A 270 11.88 7.37 25.32
N ALA A 271 11.79 8.70 25.19
CA ALA A 271 12.60 9.45 24.24
C ALA A 271 14.10 9.29 24.50
N ASP A 272 14.56 9.37 25.76
CA ASP A 272 15.98 9.17 26.09
C ASP A 272 16.45 7.72 25.80
N SER A 273 15.60 6.73 26.07
CA SER A 273 15.86 5.32 25.73
C SER A 273 16.04 5.15 24.22
N VAL A 274 15.14 5.71 23.41
CA VAL A 274 15.21 5.65 21.94
C VAL A 274 16.46 6.34 21.40
N PHE A 275 16.79 7.54 21.91
CA PHE A 275 18.02 8.23 21.53
C PHE A 275 19.28 7.45 21.93
N SER A 276 19.30 6.84 23.11
CA SER A 276 20.43 6.02 23.57
C SER A 276 20.61 4.78 22.71
N MET A 277 19.52 4.12 22.32
CA MET A 277 19.53 2.94 21.47
C MET A 277 19.97 3.27 20.03
N LEU A 278 19.42 4.34 19.43
CA LEU A 278 19.70 4.66 18.02
C LEU A 278 21.06 5.33 17.81
N MET A 279 21.52 6.12 18.79
CA MET A 279 22.73 6.95 18.70
C MET A 279 23.82 6.54 19.68
N GLY A 280 23.59 5.56 20.54
CA GLY A 280 24.58 5.04 21.49
C GLY A 280 25.62 4.13 20.82
N GLU A 281 26.59 3.69 21.62
CA GLU A 281 27.68 2.79 21.16
C GLU A 281 27.25 1.32 21.07
N ASP A 282 26.09 0.95 21.65
CA ASP A 282 25.58 -0.42 21.66
C ASP A 282 25.01 -0.83 20.28
N VAL A 283 25.84 -1.44 19.48
CA VAL A 283 25.48 -1.91 18.13
C VAL A 283 24.49 -3.07 18.15
N PRO A 284 24.62 -4.10 19.02
CA PRO A 284 23.63 -5.18 19.12
C PRO A 284 22.20 -4.71 19.38
N ALA A 285 22.00 -3.81 20.35
CA ALA A 285 20.66 -3.27 20.68
C ALA A 285 20.05 -2.51 19.49
N ARG A 286 20.85 -1.67 18.79
CA ARG A 286 20.41 -0.94 17.60
C ARG A 286 20.05 -1.88 16.47
N ARG A 287 20.84 -2.95 16.25
CA ARG A 287 20.57 -3.95 15.22
C ARG A 287 19.26 -4.69 15.48
N ALA A 288 19.04 -5.14 16.71
CA ALA A 288 17.79 -5.79 17.11
C ALA A 288 16.59 -4.88 16.87
N PHE A 289 16.67 -3.60 17.26
CA PHE A 289 15.60 -2.63 16.99
C PHE A 289 15.30 -2.47 15.50
N ILE A 290 16.33 -2.41 14.64
CA ILE A 290 16.14 -2.31 13.19
C ILE A 290 15.49 -3.57 12.64
N GLU A 291 15.92 -4.76 13.08
CA GLU A 291 15.35 -6.04 12.64
C GLU A 291 13.89 -6.18 13.07
N ASP A 292 13.56 -5.82 14.30
CA ASP A 292 12.19 -5.89 14.86
C ASP A 292 11.24 -4.92 14.14
N ASN A 293 11.74 -3.76 13.70
CA ASN A 293 10.93 -2.73 13.03
C ASN A 293 11.04 -2.75 11.49
N ALA A 294 11.78 -3.70 10.91
CA ALA A 294 12.01 -3.74 9.46
C ALA A 294 10.73 -3.81 8.62
N LEU A 295 9.68 -4.49 9.13
CA LEU A 295 8.38 -4.60 8.47
C LEU A 295 7.53 -3.32 8.54
N ASN A 296 7.87 -2.40 9.45
CA ASN A 296 7.16 -1.13 9.64
C ASN A 296 7.68 -0.02 8.72
N VAL A 297 8.77 -0.26 8.02
CA VAL A 297 9.38 0.71 7.11
C VAL A 297 8.58 0.78 5.82
N SER A 298 8.00 1.94 5.54
CA SER A 298 7.20 2.18 4.34
C SER A 298 8.03 2.64 3.13
N SER A 299 9.22 3.19 3.36
CA SER A 299 10.10 3.70 2.30
C SER A 299 11.56 3.65 2.78
N LEU A 300 12.42 3.02 1.99
CA LEU A 300 13.87 3.07 2.17
C LEU A 300 14.45 4.07 1.17
N ASP A 301 15.26 5.02 1.66
CA ASP A 301 16.11 5.86 0.80
C ASP A 301 17.33 5.04 0.36
N VAL A 302 17.18 4.32 -0.76
CA VAL A 302 18.24 3.53 -1.42
C VAL A 302 18.57 4.16 -2.76
#